data_8a19569c73292c316ddf7ad531b545fc
#
_entry.id   8a19569c73292c316ddf7ad531b545fc
#
_cell.length_a   1.000
_cell.length_b   1.000
_cell.length_c   1.000
_cell.angle_alpha   90.00
_cell.angle_beta   90.00
_cell.angle_gamma   90.00
#
_symmetry.space_group_name_H-M   'P 1'
#
loop_
_entity.id
_entity.type
_entity.pdbx_description
1 polymer ?
#
loop_
_entity_poly.entity_id
_entity_poly.type
_entity_poly.pdbx_seq_one_letter_code
_entity_poly.pdbx_strand_id
1 'polypeptide(L)'
;MKKNDRTREQLEVELSDALRRIEELEALQADHFRAIETLRSYKKALETMQIGVTITDLEGKIRYINPADLEIHGYSANDLEGENVRIFTSTGTRKPLTEEKIASMKRWKRESVNKRKDGSLFPVQLMSDIVTDSEDNPVGIVTTCEDITERKKMVQEIRDRVEELEKFYEMAIGREVKMKELKAVIRNLRNESGSDNE
;
A
#
# COMPACT_ATOMS: atom_id res chain seq x y z
N MET A 1 -17.54 -59.21 39.71
CA MET A 1 -18.23 -58.14 38.97
C MET A 1 -19.06 -57.34 39.95
N LYS A 2 -18.61 -56.10 40.34
CA LYS A 2 -19.41 -55.19 41.17
C LYS A 2 -20.40 -54.50 40.24
N LYS A 3 -21.70 -54.81 40.35
CA LYS A 3 -22.78 -54.07 39.79
C LYS A 3 -22.76 -52.67 40.40
N ASN A 4 -22.59 -51.65 39.57
CA ASN A 4 -22.64 -50.25 39.95
C ASN A 4 -24.10 -49.85 40.13
N ASP A 5 -24.70 -50.14 41.27
CA ASP A 5 -26.08 -49.75 41.59
C ASP A 5 -26.08 -48.26 41.95
N ARG A 6 -26.10 -47.40 40.88
CA ARG A 6 -26.38 -45.98 41.06
C ARG A 6 -27.85 -45.79 41.35
N THR A 7 -28.19 -44.99 42.34
CA THR A 7 -29.58 -44.66 42.64
C THR A 7 -30.18 -43.81 41.50
N ARG A 8 -31.47 -43.86 41.34
CA ARG A 8 -32.19 -43.06 40.33
C ARG A 8 -31.87 -41.56 40.45
N GLU A 9 -31.83 -41.02 41.65
CA GLU A 9 -31.47 -39.64 41.96
C GLU A 9 -30.06 -39.30 41.49
N GLN A 10 -29.08 -40.19 41.66
CA GLN A 10 -27.73 -39.98 41.16
C GLN A 10 -27.67 -39.91 39.62
N LEU A 11 -28.45 -40.72 38.93
CA LEU A 11 -28.54 -40.70 37.46
C LEU A 11 -29.25 -39.44 36.96
N GLU A 12 -30.26 -38.93 37.64
CA GLU A 12 -30.94 -37.69 37.31
C GLU A 12 -30.04 -36.49 37.47
N VAL A 13 -29.21 -36.42 38.50
CA VAL A 13 -28.19 -35.37 38.69
C VAL A 13 -27.11 -35.47 37.62
N GLU A 14 -26.56 -36.66 37.34
CA GLU A 14 -25.55 -36.83 36.26
C GLU A 14 -26.11 -36.44 34.90
N LEU A 15 -27.36 -36.74 34.60
CA LEU A 15 -28.04 -36.36 33.36
C LEU A 15 -28.18 -34.83 33.26
N SER A 16 -28.63 -34.18 34.35
CA SER A 16 -28.77 -32.72 34.39
C SER A 16 -27.44 -32.01 34.18
N ASP A 17 -26.38 -32.49 34.84
CA ASP A 17 -25.03 -31.94 34.67
C ASP A 17 -24.51 -32.19 33.23
N ALA A 18 -24.78 -33.35 32.64
CA ALA A 18 -24.41 -33.64 31.27
C ALA A 18 -25.13 -32.73 30.27
N LEU A 19 -26.45 -32.53 30.45
CA LEU A 19 -27.26 -31.63 29.59
C LEU A 19 -26.72 -30.20 29.68
N ARG A 20 -26.47 -29.68 30.89
CA ARG A 20 -25.87 -28.34 31.07
C ARG A 20 -24.52 -28.21 30.34
N ARG A 21 -23.67 -29.23 30.43
CA ARG A 21 -22.37 -29.27 29.77
C ARG A 21 -22.48 -29.29 28.24
N ILE A 22 -23.51 -29.99 27.70
CA ILE A 22 -23.81 -29.99 26.28
C ILE A 22 -24.22 -28.58 25.83
N GLU A 23 -25.13 -27.93 26.54
CA GLU A 23 -25.55 -26.55 26.24
C GLU A 23 -24.36 -25.56 26.25
N GLU A 24 -23.46 -25.65 27.26
CA GLU A 24 -22.24 -24.83 27.35
C GLU A 24 -21.30 -25.07 26.16
N LEU A 25 -21.12 -26.34 25.75
CA LEU A 25 -20.27 -26.70 24.61
C LEU A 25 -20.89 -26.27 23.28
N GLU A 26 -22.17 -26.38 23.10
CA GLU A 26 -22.89 -25.92 21.91
C GLU A 26 -22.78 -24.39 21.77
N ALA A 27 -22.96 -23.66 22.87
CA ALA A 27 -22.78 -22.21 22.88
C ALA A 27 -21.33 -21.80 22.51
N LEU A 28 -20.34 -22.46 23.11
CA LEU A 28 -18.93 -22.22 22.80
C LEU A 28 -18.58 -22.55 21.35
N GLN A 29 -19.15 -23.63 20.81
CA GLN A 29 -18.98 -24.02 19.42
C GLN A 29 -19.57 -22.98 18.46
N ALA A 30 -20.77 -22.46 18.79
CA ALA A 30 -21.38 -21.40 18.00
C ALA A 30 -20.57 -20.11 17.98
N ASP A 31 -19.99 -19.71 19.12
CA ASP A 31 -19.11 -18.54 19.22
C ASP A 31 -17.81 -18.74 18.43
N HIS A 32 -17.21 -19.91 18.54
CA HIS A 32 -16.01 -20.26 17.78
C HIS A 32 -16.27 -20.26 16.27
N PHE A 33 -17.40 -20.80 15.83
CA PHE A 33 -17.79 -20.77 14.43
C PHE A 33 -17.96 -19.33 13.92
N ARG A 34 -18.62 -18.46 14.68
CA ARG A 34 -18.78 -17.03 14.33
C ARG A 34 -17.43 -16.31 14.22
N ALA A 35 -16.52 -16.59 15.14
CA ALA A 35 -15.16 -16.02 15.10
C ALA A 35 -14.40 -16.46 13.84
N ILE A 36 -14.46 -17.75 13.47
CA ILE A 36 -13.84 -18.28 12.25
C ILE A 36 -14.43 -17.63 11.00
N GLU A 37 -15.75 -17.51 10.90
CA GLU A 37 -16.40 -16.87 9.75
C GLU A 37 -15.99 -15.38 9.62
N THR A 38 -15.89 -14.69 10.75
CA THR A 38 -15.42 -13.31 10.79
C THR A 38 -13.97 -13.19 10.29
N LEU A 39 -13.08 -14.05 10.77
CA LEU A 39 -11.67 -14.10 10.31
C LEU A 39 -11.56 -14.44 8.82
N ARG A 40 -12.38 -15.36 8.32
CA ARG A 40 -12.44 -15.70 6.89
C ARG A 40 -12.86 -14.49 6.05
N SER A 41 -13.84 -13.73 6.52
CA SER A 41 -14.30 -12.55 5.80
C SER A 41 -13.23 -11.46 5.77
N TYR A 42 -12.49 -11.22 6.85
CA TYR A 42 -11.35 -10.28 6.86
C TYR A 42 -10.21 -10.73 5.94
N LYS A 43 -9.88 -12.03 5.98
CA LYS A 43 -8.89 -12.57 5.06
C LYS A 43 -9.32 -12.36 3.61
N LYS A 44 -10.57 -12.65 3.29
CA LYS A 44 -11.12 -12.45 1.93
C LYS A 44 -11.08 -10.99 1.50
N ALA A 45 -11.39 -10.07 2.41
CA ALA A 45 -11.27 -8.64 2.11
C ALA A 45 -9.83 -8.24 1.75
N LEU A 46 -8.83 -8.71 2.50
CA LEU A 46 -7.41 -8.48 2.18
C LEU A 46 -7.01 -9.08 0.82
N GLU A 47 -7.52 -10.28 0.50
CA GLU A 47 -7.25 -10.97 -0.77
C GLU A 47 -7.88 -10.27 -1.99
N THR A 48 -8.95 -9.50 -1.80
CA THR A 48 -9.64 -8.78 -2.89
C THR A 48 -9.14 -7.35 -3.10
N MET A 49 -8.27 -6.85 -2.20
CA MET A 49 -7.67 -5.53 -2.36
C MET A 49 -6.80 -5.48 -3.62
N GLN A 50 -6.92 -4.36 -4.36
CA GLN A 50 -6.09 -4.08 -5.55
C GLN A 50 -4.73 -3.45 -5.19
N ILE A 51 -4.51 -3.13 -3.92
CA ILE A 51 -3.24 -2.65 -3.38
C ILE A 51 -2.50 -3.82 -2.73
N GLY A 52 -1.19 -3.87 -2.90
CA GLY A 52 -0.35 -4.85 -2.23
C GLY A 52 -0.42 -4.68 -0.71
N VAL A 53 -0.55 -5.78 0.02
CA VAL A 53 -0.53 -5.82 1.49
C VAL A 53 0.40 -6.93 1.94
N THR A 54 1.43 -6.55 2.67
CA THR A 54 2.35 -7.48 3.34
C THR A 54 2.35 -7.23 4.84
N ILE A 55 2.25 -8.31 5.64
CA ILE A 55 2.38 -8.29 7.09
C ILE A 55 3.64 -9.08 7.46
N THR A 56 4.50 -8.46 8.27
CA THR A 56 5.73 -9.06 8.76
C THR A 56 5.74 -9.12 10.29
N ASP A 57 6.61 -9.96 10.87
CA ASP A 57 7.03 -9.77 12.26
C ASP A 57 8.00 -8.58 12.37
N LEU A 58 8.48 -8.32 13.59
CA LEU A 58 9.38 -7.19 13.87
C LEU A 58 10.76 -7.37 13.25
N GLU A 59 11.19 -8.60 12.99
CA GLU A 59 12.42 -8.95 12.28
C GLU A 59 12.31 -8.81 10.77
N GLY A 60 11.09 -8.55 10.27
CA GLY A 60 10.78 -8.38 8.85
C GLY A 60 10.52 -9.68 8.10
N LYS A 61 10.29 -10.80 8.81
CA LYS A 61 9.88 -12.06 8.20
C LYS A 61 8.42 -11.99 7.77
N ILE A 62 8.14 -12.34 6.53
CA ILE A 62 6.80 -12.31 5.95
C ILE A 62 5.91 -13.34 6.65
N ARG A 63 4.79 -12.87 7.21
CA ARG A 63 3.74 -13.67 7.84
C ARG A 63 2.50 -13.79 6.95
N TYR A 64 2.25 -12.75 6.17
CA TYR A 64 1.15 -12.72 5.21
C TYR A 64 1.49 -11.77 4.05
N ILE A 65 1.05 -12.14 2.87
CA ILE A 65 1.08 -11.31 1.67
C ILE A 65 -0.18 -11.58 0.86
N ASN A 66 -0.83 -10.53 0.36
CA ASN A 66 -2.03 -10.69 -0.44
C ASN A 66 -1.70 -10.93 -1.93
N PRO A 67 -2.69 -11.43 -2.73
CA PRO A 67 -2.48 -11.68 -4.17
C PRO A 67 -1.98 -10.47 -4.95
N ALA A 68 -2.47 -9.26 -4.64
CA ALA A 68 -2.05 -8.04 -5.33
C ALA A 68 -0.55 -7.76 -5.13
N ASP A 69 -0.02 -7.96 -3.93
CA ASP A 69 1.41 -7.72 -3.66
C ASP A 69 2.30 -8.80 -4.32
N LEU A 70 1.81 -10.05 -4.38
CA LEU A 70 2.46 -11.11 -5.14
C LEU A 70 2.56 -10.76 -6.63
N GLU A 71 1.48 -10.25 -7.22
CA GLU A 71 1.42 -9.84 -8.62
C GLU A 71 2.34 -8.64 -8.89
N ILE A 72 2.28 -7.61 -8.06
CA ILE A 72 3.14 -6.42 -8.16
C ILE A 72 4.62 -6.81 -8.19
N HIS A 73 5.04 -7.75 -7.34
CA HIS A 73 6.45 -8.15 -7.24
C HIS A 73 6.82 -9.36 -8.13
N GLY A 74 5.85 -10.03 -8.76
CA GLY A 74 6.07 -11.17 -9.64
C GLY A 74 6.48 -12.46 -8.92
N TYR A 75 6.11 -12.63 -7.64
CA TYR A 75 6.39 -13.81 -6.84
C TYR A 75 5.14 -14.69 -6.70
N SER A 76 5.35 -15.99 -6.46
CA SER A 76 4.29 -16.85 -5.93
C SER A 76 4.35 -16.89 -4.39
N ALA A 77 3.25 -17.30 -3.76
CA ALA A 77 3.20 -17.41 -2.30
C ALA A 77 4.30 -18.36 -1.75
N ASN A 78 4.56 -19.46 -2.46
CA ASN A 78 5.58 -20.44 -2.07
C ASN A 78 7.00 -19.89 -2.13
N ASP A 79 7.27 -18.90 -3.00
CA ASP A 79 8.59 -18.27 -3.10
C ASP A 79 8.92 -17.40 -1.88
N LEU A 80 7.89 -16.95 -1.17
CA LEU A 80 8.02 -15.95 -0.11
C LEU A 80 7.74 -16.51 1.29
N GLU A 81 7.35 -17.78 1.39
CA GLU A 81 7.12 -18.41 2.68
C GLU A 81 8.40 -18.44 3.51
N GLY A 82 8.37 -17.74 4.64
CA GLY A 82 9.52 -17.66 5.54
C GLY A 82 10.61 -16.67 5.14
N GLU A 83 10.49 -16.03 3.98
CA GLU A 83 11.43 -15.03 3.50
C GLU A 83 11.34 -13.71 4.25
N ASN A 84 12.41 -12.91 4.18
CA ASN A 84 12.42 -11.57 4.74
C ASN A 84 12.00 -10.56 3.68
N VAL A 85 11.19 -9.56 4.06
CA VAL A 85 10.69 -8.49 3.19
C VAL A 85 11.80 -7.70 2.48
N ARG A 86 13.05 -7.85 2.91
CA ARG A 86 14.24 -7.29 2.24
C ARG A 86 14.44 -7.82 0.82
N ILE A 87 13.84 -8.94 0.46
CA ILE A 87 13.90 -9.49 -0.91
C ILE A 87 13.37 -8.49 -1.94
N PHE A 88 12.44 -7.61 -1.54
CA PHE A 88 11.86 -6.57 -2.38
C PHE A 88 12.72 -5.31 -2.49
N THR A 89 13.81 -5.18 -1.72
CA THR A 89 14.61 -3.97 -1.72
C THR A 89 15.68 -4.01 -2.81
N SER A 90 15.86 -2.89 -3.51
CA SER A 90 16.87 -2.74 -4.57
C SER A 90 18.31 -2.78 -4.05
N THR A 91 18.54 -2.40 -2.80
CA THR A 91 19.90 -2.17 -2.25
C THR A 91 20.36 -3.21 -1.23
N GLY A 92 19.52 -4.16 -0.82
CA GLY A 92 19.87 -5.20 0.17
C GLY A 92 20.24 -4.66 1.59
N THR A 93 20.36 -3.35 1.75
CA THR A 93 20.93 -2.68 2.93
C THR A 93 19.90 -2.03 3.85
N ARG A 94 18.69 -2.58 3.92
CA ARG A 94 17.73 -2.06 4.90
C ARG A 94 18.26 -2.38 6.31
N LYS A 95 18.62 -1.33 7.07
CA LYS A 95 19.00 -1.50 8.48
C LYS A 95 17.81 -2.10 9.24
N PRO A 96 18.05 -2.99 10.22
CA PRO A 96 17.00 -3.45 11.12
C PRO A 96 16.28 -2.26 11.73
N LEU A 97 14.98 -2.38 11.90
CA LEU A 97 14.22 -1.37 12.63
C LEU A 97 14.64 -1.43 14.09
N THR A 98 15.09 -0.30 14.64
CA THR A 98 15.36 -0.18 16.07
C THR A 98 14.03 0.02 16.81
N GLU A 99 13.95 -0.37 18.08
CA GLU A 99 12.76 -0.18 18.92
C GLU A 99 12.28 1.28 18.92
N GLU A 100 13.22 2.24 18.99
CA GLU A 100 12.91 3.69 18.90
C GLU A 100 12.23 4.05 17.55
N LYS A 101 12.68 3.43 16.47
CA LYS A 101 12.13 3.67 15.15
C LYS A 101 10.77 3.01 14.98
N ILE A 102 10.59 1.83 15.57
CA ILE A 102 9.30 1.15 15.65
C ILE A 102 8.30 2.03 16.42
N ALA A 103 8.68 2.53 17.62
CA ALA A 103 7.81 3.39 18.43
C ALA A 103 7.41 4.70 17.73
N SER A 104 8.26 5.22 16.83
CA SER A 104 7.99 6.44 16.04
C SER A 104 7.23 6.20 14.74
N MET A 105 7.04 4.95 14.31
CA MET A 105 6.40 4.58 13.05
C MET A 105 4.87 4.57 13.16
N LYS A 106 4.25 5.74 13.34
CA LYS A 106 2.81 5.88 13.10
C LYS A 106 2.58 6.37 11.65
N ARG A 107 1.92 5.54 10.83
CA ARG A 107 1.53 5.85 9.43
C ARG A 107 2.69 6.39 8.58
N TRP A 108 3.77 5.66 8.53
CA TRP A 108 4.93 6.07 7.75
C TRP A 108 4.71 5.87 6.24
N LYS A 109 4.49 6.96 5.54
CA LYS A 109 4.35 7.00 4.08
C LYS A 109 5.68 7.40 3.42
N ARG A 110 6.10 6.66 2.40
CA ARG A 110 7.30 6.98 1.60
C ARG A 110 7.17 6.48 0.18
N GLU A 111 7.84 7.15 -0.74
CA GLU A 111 8.19 6.58 -2.04
C GLU A 111 9.52 5.84 -1.95
N SER A 112 9.65 4.76 -2.69
CA SER A 112 10.84 3.90 -2.74
C SER A 112 10.97 3.27 -4.12
N VAL A 113 12.06 2.52 -4.32
CA VAL A 113 12.23 1.66 -5.49
C VAL A 113 12.30 0.23 -4.99
N ASN A 114 11.38 -0.60 -5.45
CA ASN A 114 11.38 -2.03 -5.18
C ASN A 114 11.91 -2.82 -6.38
N LYS A 115 12.24 -4.07 -6.12
CA LYS A 115 12.75 -5.03 -7.11
C LYS A 115 11.75 -6.19 -7.25
N ARG A 116 11.40 -6.53 -8.49
CA ARG A 116 10.60 -7.72 -8.79
C ARG A 116 11.47 -8.98 -8.81
N LYS A 117 10.82 -10.14 -8.89
CA LYS A 117 11.49 -11.45 -8.99
C LYS A 117 12.42 -11.54 -10.20
N ASP A 118 12.07 -10.92 -11.32
CA ASP A 118 12.88 -10.87 -12.54
C ASP A 118 14.08 -9.91 -12.46
N GLY A 119 14.24 -9.21 -11.34
CA GLY A 119 15.29 -8.23 -11.11
C GLY A 119 14.97 -6.81 -11.57
N SER A 120 13.85 -6.59 -12.25
CA SER A 120 13.42 -5.25 -12.68
C SER A 120 13.12 -4.36 -11.47
N LEU A 121 13.46 -3.06 -11.61
CA LEU A 121 13.23 -2.05 -10.59
C LEU A 121 12.01 -1.21 -10.96
N PHE A 122 11.19 -0.88 -9.97
CA PHE A 122 10.00 -0.08 -10.19
C PHE A 122 9.72 0.83 -8.99
N PRO A 123 9.17 2.03 -9.22
CA PRO A 123 8.84 2.96 -8.15
C PRO A 123 7.58 2.51 -7.42
N VAL A 124 7.62 2.57 -6.10
CA VAL A 124 6.49 2.19 -5.23
C VAL A 124 6.18 3.29 -4.24
N GLN A 125 4.91 3.40 -3.88
CA GLN A 125 4.47 4.11 -2.68
C GLN A 125 4.19 3.08 -1.59
N LEU A 126 4.89 3.21 -0.47
CA LEU A 126 4.74 2.34 0.69
C LEU A 126 4.10 3.12 1.83
N MET A 127 3.14 2.49 2.51
CA MET A 127 2.63 2.95 3.80
C MET A 127 2.78 1.81 4.79
N SER A 128 3.45 2.09 5.91
CA SER A 128 3.68 1.09 6.95
C SER A 128 3.12 1.57 8.28
N ASP A 129 2.52 0.65 9.03
CA ASP A 129 2.03 0.87 10.38
C ASP A 129 2.34 -0.35 11.26
N ILE A 130 2.31 -0.15 12.57
CA ILE A 130 2.60 -1.19 13.54
C ILE A 130 1.32 -1.96 13.84
N VAL A 131 1.45 -3.27 13.91
CA VAL A 131 0.41 -4.17 14.43
C VAL A 131 0.73 -4.45 15.89
N THR A 132 -0.23 -4.20 16.77
CA THR A 132 -0.11 -4.47 18.20
C THR A 132 -1.02 -5.62 18.63
N ASP A 133 -0.69 -6.26 19.75
CA ASP A 133 -1.57 -7.21 20.43
C ASP A 133 -2.61 -6.50 21.31
N SER A 134 -3.36 -7.28 22.09
CA SER A 134 -4.39 -6.75 23.03
C SER A 134 -3.83 -5.95 24.20
N GLU A 135 -2.53 -5.98 24.43
CA GLU A 135 -1.81 -5.26 25.48
C GLU A 135 -1.03 -4.06 24.92
N ASP A 136 -1.29 -3.67 23.65
CA ASP A 136 -0.59 -2.62 22.91
C ASP A 136 0.90 -2.89 22.65
N ASN A 137 1.37 -4.14 22.82
CA ASN A 137 2.75 -4.48 22.47
C ASN A 137 2.89 -4.66 20.95
N PRO A 138 3.95 -4.12 20.32
CA PRO A 138 4.21 -4.34 18.91
C PRO A 138 4.46 -5.82 18.60
N VAL A 139 3.72 -6.40 17.66
CA VAL A 139 3.86 -7.81 17.23
C VAL A 139 4.21 -7.95 15.77
N GLY A 140 4.13 -6.87 15.00
CA GLY A 140 4.43 -6.90 13.58
C GLY A 140 4.25 -5.56 12.89
N ILE A 141 4.44 -5.58 11.57
CA ILE A 141 4.29 -4.41 10.72
C ILE A 141 3.41 -4.77 9.54
N VAL A 142 2.37 -3.98 9.30
CA VAL A 142 1.59 -4.02 8.07
C VAL A 142 2.14 -2.96 7.11
N THR A 143 2.37 -3.34 5.86
CA THR A 143 2.81 -2.42 4.80
C THR A 143 1.89 -2.58 3.61
N THR A 144 1.36 -1.45 3.11
CA THR A 144 0.73 -1.40 1.80
C THR A 144 1.75 -0.97 0.75
N CYS A 145 1.64 -1.56 -0.44
CA CYS A 145 2.51 -1.32 -1.59
C CYS A 145 1.66 -0.99 -2.81
N GLU A 146 1.91 0.17 -3.40
CA GLU A 146 1.30 0.61 -4.65
C GLU A 146 2.40 0.83 -5.70
N ASP A 147 2.27 0.19 -6.87
CA ASP A 147 3.11 0.49 -8.02
C ASP A 147 2.71 1.84 -8.60
N ILE A 148 3.62 2.82 -8.53
CA ILE A 148 3.37 4.19 -9.00
C ILE A 148 4.03 4.48 -10.35
N THR A 149 4.39 3.45 -11.10
CA THR A 149 5.06 3.58 -12.42
C THR A 149 4.20 4.38 -13.38
N GLU A 150 2.95 3.99 -13.57
CA GLU A 150 2.05 4.69 -14.50
C GLU A 150 1.74 6.12 -14.04
N ARG A 151 1.54 6.31 -12.73
CA ARG A 151 1.35 7.65 -12.17
C ARG A 151 2.54 8.56 -12.43
N LYS A 152 3.77 8.05 -12.26
CA LYS A 152 5.00 8.82 -12.55
C LYS A 152 5.17 9.13 -14.03
N LYS A 153 4.85 8.18 -14.90
CA LYS A 153 4.86 8.42 -16.36
C LYS A 153 3.89 9.54 -16.75
N MET A 154 2.64 9.46 -16.30
CA MET A 154 1.64 10.49 -16.59
C MET A 154 2.05 11.88 -16.08
N VAL A 155 2.60 11.95 -14.86
CA VAL A 155 3.11 13.21 -14.31
C VAL A 155 4.26 13.77 -15.14
N GLN A 156 5.16 12.90 -15.62
CA GLN A 156 6.28 13.34 -16.47
C GLN A 156 5.78 13.83 -17.83
N GLU A 157 4.88 13.11 -18.46
CA GLU A 157 4.26 13.52 -19.74
C GLU A 157 3.56 14.88 -19.64
N ILE A 158 2.85 15.12 -18.53
CA ILE A 158 2.20 16.42 -18.29
C ILE A 158 3.27 17.52 -18.15
N ARG A 159 4.34 17.28 -17.41
CA ARG A 159 5.43 18.25 -17.26
C ARG A 159 6.07 18.58 -18.58
N ASP A 160 6.41 17.58 -19.38
CA ASP A 160 7.03 17.76 -20.67
C ASP A 160 6.13 18.58 -21.60
N ARG A 161 4.80 18.33 -21.55
CA ARG A 161 3.81 19.07 -22.31
C ARG A 161 3.68 20.52 -21.85
N VAL A 162 3.72 20.78 -20.55
CA VAL A 162 3.72 22.13 -19.99
C VAL A 162 4.95 22.91 -20.44
N GLU A 163 6.13 22.30 -20.35
CA GLU A 163 7.40 22.92 -20.79
C GLU A 163 7.39 23.24 -22.31
N GLU A 164 6.84 22.35 -23.14
CA GLU A 164 6.66 22.58 -24.57
C GLU A 164 5.74 23.79 -24.85
N LEU A 165 4.61 23.86 -24.13
CA LEU A 165 3.65 24.95 -24.25
C LEU A 165 4.25 26.29 -23.79
N GLU A 166 5.01 26.31 -22.69
CA GLU A 166 5.71 27.52 -22.21
C GLU A 166 6.69 28.05 -23.26
N LYS A 167 7.52 27.18 -23.84
CA LYS A 167 8.44 27.56 -24.93
C LYS A 167 7.71 28.12 -26.15
N PHE A 168 6.59 27.50 -26.51
CA PHE A 168 5.76 27.96 -27.62
C PHE A 168 5.16 29.35 -27.34
N TYR A 169 4.69 29.54 -26.11
CA TYR A 169 4.10 30.81 -25.67
C TYR A 169 5.14 31.95 -25.66
N GLU A 170 6.35 31.70 -25.15
CA GLU A 170 7.47 32.66 -25.17
C GLU A 170 7.84 33.06 -26.62
N MET A 171 7.91 32.10 -27.54
CA MET A 171 8.19 32.38 -28.94
C MET A 171 7.06 33.22 -29.59
N ALA A 172 5.81 32.95 -29.25
CA ALA A 172 4.67 33.70 -29.78
C ALA A 172 4.67 35.17 -29.33
N ILE A 173 4.89 35.39 -28.02
CA ILE A 173 5.03 36.73 -27.43
C ILE A 173 6.23 37.48 -28.03
N GLY A 174 7.39 36.84 -28.13
CA GLY A 174 8.58 37.43 -28.75
C GLY A 174 8.32 37.88 -30.20
N ARG A 175 7.59 37.09 -30.97
CA ARG A 175 7.17 37.46 -32.35
C ARG A 175 6.23 38.68 -32.37
N GLU A 176 5.27 38.73 -31.44
CA GLU A 176 4.35 39.87 -31.34
C GLU A 176 5.05 41.18 -30.99
N VAL A 177 5.99 41.13 -30.03
CA VAL A 177 6.81 42.26 -29.62
C VAL A 177 7.62 42.77 -30.85
N LYS A 178 8.30 41.84 -31.52
CA LYS A 178 9.12 42.21 -32.69
C LYS A 178 8.29 42.77 -33.85
N MET A 179 7.10 42.30 -34.07
CA MET A 179 6.14 42.83 -35.06
C MET A 179 5.71 44.26 -34.70
N LYS A 180 5.47 44.55 -33.39
CA LYS A 180 5.13 45.90 -32.94
C LYS A 180 6.29 46.87 -33.18
N GLU A 181 7.51 46.45 -32.86
CA GLU A 181 8.74 47.24 -33.07
C GLU A 181 8.92 47.56 -34.58
N LEU A 182 8.84 46.56 -35.47
CA LEU A 182 8.95 46.75 -36.91
C LEU A 182 7.88 47.69 -37.45
N LYS A 183 6.63 47.59 -36.99
CA LYS A 183 5.55 48.49 -37.37
C LYS A 183 5.84 49.95 -36.95
N ALA A 184 6.43 50.14 -35.76
CA ALA A 184 6.82 51.47 -35.30
C ALA A 184 7.94 52.06 -36.15
N VAL A 185 8.97 51.28 -36.51
CA VAL A 185 10.04 51.72 -37.40
C VAL A 185 9.51 52.08 -38.80
N ILE A 186 8.65 51.24 -39.39
CA ILE A 186 8.06 51.55 -40.69
C ILE A 186 7.25 52.85 -40.64
N ARG A 187 6.51 53.09 -39.56
CA ARG A 187 5.73 54.33 -39.40
C ARG A 187 6.61 55.56 -39.31
N ASN A 188 7.75 55.50 -38.59
CA ASN A 188 8.71 56.59 -38.48
C ASN A 188 9.35 56.89 -39.85
N LEU A 189 9.83 55.87 -40.57
CA LEU A 189 10.41 56.04 -41.91
C LEU A 189 9.45 56.63 -42.93
N ARG A 190 8.17 56.28 -42.85
CA ARG A 190 7.10 56.89 -43.73
C ARG A 190 6.86 58.36 -43.39
N ASN A 191 6.94 58.75 -42.14
CA ASN A 191 6.80 60.14 -41.73
C ASN A 191 7.99 61.01 -42.16
N GLU A 192 9.20 60.44 -42.09
CA GLU A 192 10.42 61.11 -42.55
C GLU A 192 10.46 61.31 -44.09
N SER A 193 10.03 60.29 -44.84
CA SER A 193 9.94 60.34 -46.33
C SER A 193 8.81 61.20 -46.85
N GLY A 194 7.84 61.57 -46.01
CA GLY A 194 6.73 62.46 -46.39
C GLY A 194 7.02 63.96 -46.13
N SER A 195 8.11 64.31 -45.43
CA SER A 195 8.50 65.69 -45.14
C SER A 195 9.51 66.28 -46.12
N ASP A 196 10.03 65.48 -47.08
CA ASP A 196 11.01 65.95 -48.06
C ASP A 196 10.35 66.37 -49.43
N ASN A 197 9.03 66.48 -49.51
CA ASN A 197 8.31 66.84 -50.71
C ASN A 197 7.39 68.10 -50.56
N GLU A 198 7.84 69.07 -49.73
CA GLU A 198 7.26 70.43 -49.78
C GLU A 198 8.27 71.48 -50.21
#